data_cbb6c9a516e131cd8e8b2da75a2dac71
#
_entry.id   cbb6c9a516e131cd8e8b2da75a2dac71
#
_cell.length_a   1.000
_cell.length_b   1.000
_cell.length_c   1.000
_cell.angle_alpha   90.00
_cell.angle_beta   90.00
_cell.angle_gamma   90.00
#
_symmetry.space_group_name_H-M   'P 1'
#
loop_
_entity.id
_entity.type
_entity.pdbx_description
1 polymer ?
#
loop_
_entity_poly.entity_id
_entity_poly.type
_entity_poly.pdbx_seq_one_letter_code
_entity_poly.pdbx_strand_id
1 'polypeptide(L)'
;GLKYVPPKLIVYRGVVQTACGGGSAAMGPFYCPGDEKVYIDLKFYDELAKTFRAPGDFAQAYVIAHEIGHHVQKLLGTSAKVSAMRGRPEYNQYSVRLELQADYLAGVWANHSREYLEKGDIEEAMRAANAIGDDAIQQKSQGRVVPHSFTHGSSEQRMRWFMKGLESGRLDGGDTFSGSYEDL
;
A
#
# COMPACT_ATOMS: atom_id res chain seq x y z
N GLY A 1 -4.04 24.27 -10.35
CA GLY A 1 -4.04 22.86 -9.94
C GLY A 1 -2.83 22.55 -9.06
N LEU A 2 -2.89 21.50 -8.27
CA LEU A 2 -1.76 21.04 -7.45
C LEU A 2 -0.62 20.60 -8.39
N LYS A 3 0.60 21.07 -8.11
CA LYS A 3 1.79 20.64 -8.85
C LYS A 3 2.26 19.32 -8.23
N TYR A 4 2.28 18.25 -9.01
CA TYR A 4 2.87 16.99 -8.57
C TYR A 4 4.41 17.12 -8.54
N VAL A 5 5.00 16.80 -7.40
CA VAL A 5 6.45 16.64 -7.23
C VAL A 5 6.68 15.20 -6.80
N PRO A 6 7.41 14.39 -7.57
CA PRO A 6 7.60 12.99 -7.22
C PRO A 6 8.40 12.84 -5.91
N PRO A 7 8.06 11.85 -5.06
CA PRO A 7 8.83 11.56 -3.86
C PRO A 7 10.19 10.98 -4.22
N LYS A 8 11.17 11.11 -3.32
CA LYS A 8 12.45 10.43 -3.49
C LYS A 8 12.37 9.01 -2.93
N LEU A 9 12.89 8.04 -3.67
CA LEU A 9 13.09 6.68 -3.17
C LEU A 9 14.44 6.57 -2.47
N ILE A 10 14.42 6.15 -1.22
CA ILE A 10 15.61 5.91 -0.37
C ILE A 10 15.74 4.41 -0.16
N VAL A 11 16.81 3.86 -0.68
CA VAL A 11 17.19 2.46 -0.44
C VAL A 11 18.15 2.40 0.74
N TYR A 12 17.87 1.55 1.71
CA TYR A 12 18.72 1.41 2.90
C TYR A 12 18.91 -0.06 3.29
N ARG A 13 19.72 -0.32 4.31
CA ARG A 13 19.91 -1.65 4.91
C ARG A 13 19.88 -1.54 6.43
N GLY A 14 19.03 -2.36 7.05
CA GLY A 14 18.90 -2.51 8.50
C GLY A 14 18.09 -1.42 9.16
N VAL A 15 18.66 -0.24 9.39
CA VAL A 15 17.98 0.89 10.05
C VAL A 15 18.20 2.19 9.28
N VAL A 16 17.21 3.09 9.36
CA VAL A 16 17.28 4.41 8.74
C VAL A 16 16.60 5.43 9.65
N GLN A 17 17.14 6.65 9.71
CA GLN A 17 16.49 7.79 10.38
C GLN A 17 15.72 8.62 9.35
N THR A 18 14.50 8.97 9.70
CA THR A 18 13.58 9.75 8.85
C THR A 18 12.94 10.87 9.64
N ALA A 19 12.27 11.80 8.97
CA ALA A 19 11.47 12.82 9.64
C ALA A 19 10.26 12.26 10.41
N CYS A 20 9.88 10.99 10.14
CA CYS A 20 8.79 10.29 10.82
C CYS A 20 9.27 9.40 11.98
N GLY A 21 10.58 9.43 12.29
CA GLY A 21 11.22 8.58 13.29
C GLY A 21 12.15 7.54 12.67
N GLY A 22 12.62 6.58 13.49
CA GLY A 22 13.46 5.48 13.03
C GLY A 22 12.66 4.45 12.24
N GLY A 23 13.18 4.04 11.08
CA GLY A 23 12.70 2.91 10.29
C GLY A 23 13.63 1.71 10.41
N SER A 24 13.09 0.50 10.28
CA SER A 24 13.87 -0.74 10.29
C SER A 24 13.33 -1.71 9.22
N ALA A 25 14.16 -2.68 8.85
CA ALA A 25 13.78 -3.73 7.91
C ALA A 25 12.48 -4.46 8.29
N ALA A 26 12.21 -4.61 9.59
CA ALA A 26 11.01 -5.28 10.09
C ALA A 26 9.70 -4.51 9.82
N MET A 27 9.79 -3.21 9.50
CA MET A 27 8.60 -2.39 9.16
C MET A 27 8.14 -2.56 7.71
N GLY A 28 8.97 -3.19 6.86
CA GLY A 28 8.74 -3.20 5.42
C GLY A 28 9.00 -1.84 4.78
N PRO A 29 8.65 -1.68 3.49
CA PRO A 29 8.65 -0.39 2.82
C PRO A 29 7.65 0.58 3.47
N PHE A 30 7.94 1.88 3.41
CA PHE A 30 7.02 2.88 3.92
C PHE A 30 7.24 4.26 3.28
N TYR A 31 6.18 5.03 3.23
CA TYR A 31 6.24 6.45 2.90
C TYR A 31 6.27 7.30 4.17
N CYS A 32 7.18 8.26 4.24
CA CYS A 32 7.22 9.24 5.32
C CYS A 32 6.66 10.59 4.85
N PRO A 33 5.48 11.03 5.33
CA PRO A 33 4.91 12.30 4.94
C PRO A 33 5.70 13.52 5.46
N GLY A 34 6.54 13.33 6.49
CA GLY A 34 7.33 14.41 7.09
C GLY A 34 8.47 14.90 6.20
N ASP A 35 9.05 14.04 5.38
CA ASP A 35 10.12 14.39 4.44
C ASP A 35 9.80 14.02 2.96
N GLU A 36 8.60 13.51 2.71
CA GLU A 36 8.09 13.18 1.38
C GLU A 36 8.96 12.15 0.63
N LYS A 37 9.40 11.12 1.34
CA LYS A 37 10.24 10.07 0.79
C LYS A 37 9.63 8.70 0.99
N VAL A 38 9.88 7.82 0.03
CA VAL A 38 9.63 6.39 0.13
C VAL A 38 10.90 5.71 0.59
N TYR A 39 10.81 4.85 1.58
CA TYR A 39 11.93 4.13 2.17
C TYR A 39 11.76 2.63 1.95
N ILE A 40 12.83 1.96 1.52
CA ILE A 40 12.81 0.51 1.30
C ILE A 40 14.13 -0.12 1.75
N ASP A 41 14.05 -1.15 2.59
CA ASP A 41 15.16 -2.07 2.81
C ASP A 41 15.11 -3.18 1.77
N LEU A 42 16.20 -3.40 1.04
CA LEU A 42 16.26 -4.43 0.01
C LEU A 42 16.02 -5.86 0.55
N LYS A 43 16.21 -6.09 1.86
CA LYS A 43 15.85 -7.36 2.49
C LYS A 43 14.37 -7.66 2.41
N PHE A 44 13.52 -6.64 2.32
CA PHE A 44 12.09 -6.84 2.17
C PHE A 44 11.76 -7.62 0.89
N TYR A 45 12.48 -7.42 -0.18
CA TYR A 45 12.27 -8.18 -1.42
C TYR A 45 12.61 -9.67 -1.26
N ASP A 46 13.65 -9.98 -0.49
CA ASP A 46 13.94 -11.36 -0.10
C ASP A 46 12.81 -11.96 0.76
N GLU A 47 12.25 -11.18 1.67
CA GLU A 47 11.12 -11.60 2.50
C GLU A 47 9.84 -11.76 1.67
N LEU A 48 9.57 -10.84 0.74
CA LEU A 48 8.45 -10.92 -0.17
C LEU A 48 8.50 -12.22 -0.99
N ALA A 49 9.66 -12.55 -1.52
CA ALA A 49 9.85 -13.77 -2.30
C ALA A 49 9.79 -15.05 -1.45
N LYS A 50 10.55 -15.10 -0.35
CA LYS A 50 10.79 -16.33 0.43
C LYS A 50 9.72 -16.57 1.49
N THR A 51 9.35 -15.52 2.23
CA THR A 51 8.45 -15.60 3.38
C THR A 51 7.00 -15.45 2.94
N PHE A 52 6.73 -14.46 2.10
CA PHE A 52 5.38 -14.18 1.60
C PHE A 52 5.02 -14.97 0.33
N ARG A 53 5.99 -15.68 -0.28
CA ARG A 53 5.81 -16.47 -1.51
C ARG A 53 5.26 -15.65 -2.68
N ALA A 54 5.61 -14.39 -2.74
CA ALA A 54 5.26 -13.46 -3.80
C ALA A 54 6.54 -12.97 -4.51
N PRO A 55 7.26 -13.86 -5.23
CA PRO A 55 8.42 -13.46 -6.04
C PRO A 55 7.96 -12.70 -7.28
N GLY A 56 8.88 -11.97 -7.87
CA GLY A 56 8.72 -11.26 -9.13
C GLY A 56 9.11 -9.79 -9.00
N ASP A 57 9.49 -9.22 -10.10
CA ASP A 57 9.88 -7.82 -10.16
C ASP A 57 8.67 -6.89 -10.12
N PHE A 58 7.56 -7.33 -10.69
CA PHE A 58 6.32 -6.56 -10.62
C PHE A 58 5.67 -6.59 -9.23
N ALA A 59 5.87 -7.66 -8.44
CA ALA A 59 5.51 -7.67 -7.01
C ALA A 59 6.26 -6.56 -6.24
N GLN A 60 7.54 -6.34 -6.57
CA GLN A 60 8.34 -5.26 -5.99
C GLN A 60 7.87 -3.88 -6.47
N ALA A 61 7.57 -3.75 -7.77
CA ALA A 61 7.06 -2.53 -8.37
C ALA A 61 5.69 -2.12 -7.78
N TYR A 62 4.79 -3.10 -7.55
CA TYR A 62 3.51 -2.87 -6.89
C TYR A 62 3.69 -2.24 -5.49
N VAL A 63 4.61 -2.77 -4.68
CA VAL A 63 4.86 -2.23 -3.34
C VAL A 63 5.34 -0.78 -3.40
N ILE A 64 6.29 -0.47 -4.31
CA ILE A 64 6.75 0.91 -4.50
C ILE A 64 5.60 1.82 -4.97
N ALA A 65 4.78 1.36 -5.91
CA ALA A 65 3.64 2.12 -6.42
C ALA A 65 2.60 2.39 -5.32
N HIS A 66 2.38 1.44 -4.40
CA HIS A 66 1.53 1.62 -3.22
C HIS A 66 2.07 2.74 -2.32
N GLU A 67 3.37 2.75 -2.00
CA GLU A 67 3.98 3.81 -1.19
C GLU A 67 3.92 5.19 -1.87
N ILE A 68 4.04 5.24 -3.20
CA ILE A 68 3.81 6.46 -3.99
C ILE A 68 2.33 6.87 -3.91
N GLY A 69 1.40 5.92 -3.83
CA GLY A 69 -0.01 6.17 -3.56
C GLY A 69 -0.22 6.97 -2.27
N HIS A 70 0.50 6.64 -1.20
CA HIS A 70 0.48 7.42 0.05
C HIS A 70 1.02 8.84 -0.13
N HIS A 71 2.01 9.04 -0.99
CA HIS A 71 2.47 10.39 -1.34
C HIS A 71 1.37 11.19 -2.05
N VAL A 72 0.67 10.59 -3.01
CA VAL A 72 -0.47 11.24 -3.68
C VAL A 72 -1.56 11.60 -2.66
N GLN A 73 -1.90 10.72 -1.74
CA GLN A 73 -2.87 10.96 -0.67
C GLN A 73 -2.46 12.13 0.25
N LYS A 74 -1.16 12.25 0.53
CA LYS A 74 -0.64 13.40 1.29
C LYS A 74 -0.85 14.69 0.51
N LEU A 75 -0.55 14.73 -0.79
CA LEU A 75 -0.74 15.91 -1.63
C LEU A 75 -2.22 16.31 -1.76
N LEU A 76 -3.13 15.32 -1.80
CA LEU A 76 -4.59 15.54 -1.82
C LEU A 76 -5.18 15.91 -0.46
N GLY A 77 -4.40 15.84 0.62
CA GLY A 77 -4.86 16.11 1.99
C GLY A 77 -5.63 14.96 2.63
N THR A 78 -5.77 13.81 1.96
CA THR A 78 -6.50 12.63 2.47
C THR A 78 -5.82 12.06 3.71
N SER A 79 -4.49 11.91 3.69
CA SER A 79 -3.71 11.42 4.81
C SER A 79 -3.87 12.27 6.08
N ALA A 80 -3.95 13.60 5.93
CA ALA A 80 -4.17 14.50 7.07
C ALA A 80 -5.55 14.31 7.71
N LYS A 81 -6.60 14.10 6.89
CA LYS A 81 -7.96 13.83 7.36
C LYS A 81 -8.02 12.53 8.16
N VAL A 82 -7.37 11.46 7.68
CA VAL A 82 -7.31 10.18 8.40
C VAL A 82 -6.47 10.31 9.68
N SER A 83 -5.35 11.01 9.65
CA SER A 83 -4.53 11.26 10.84
C SER A 83 -5.28 11.99 11.95
N ALA A 84 -6.20 12.89 11.60
CA ALA A 84 -7.05 13.60 12.57
C ALA A 84 -8.06 12.67 13.28
N MET A 85 -8.27 11.45 12.77
CA MET A 85 -9.14 10.44 13.37
C MET A 85 -8.43 9.59 14.43
N ARG A 86 -7.12 9.75 14.62
CA ARG A 86 -6.35 8.97 15.60
C ARG A 86 -6.95 9.08 16.99
N GLY A 87 -7.07 7.94 17.67
CA GLY A 87 -7.69 7.83 18.99
C GLY A 87 -9.22 7.73 18.97
N ARG A 88 -9.88 7.82 17.83
CA ARG A 88 -11.31 7.55 17.70
C ARG A 88 -11.56 6.06 17.45
N PRO A 89 -12.73 5.53 17.86
CA PRO A 89 -13.05 4.11 17.67
C PRO A 89 -12.98 3.65 16.21
N GLU A 90 -13.34 4.53 15.27
CA GLU A 90 -13.40 4.23 13.85
C GLU A 90 -12.04 4.35 13.14
N TYR A 91 -10.98 4.75 13.83
CA TYR A 91 -9.67 5.02 13.22
C TYR A 91 -9.17 3.87 12.33
N ASN A 92 -9.31 2.62 12.79
CA ASN A 92 -8.86 1.46 12.00
C ASN A 92 -9.60 1.35 10.66
N GLN A 93 -10.91 1.62 10.63
CA GLN A 93 -11.66 1.62 9.37
C GLN A 93 -11.18 2.71 8.40
N TYR A 94 -10.87 3.91 8.93
CA TYR A 94 -10.28 4.98 8.10
C TYR A 94 -8.86 4.65 7.63
N SER A 95 -8.08 3.95 8.45
CA SER A 95 -6.76 3.45 8.05
C SER A 95 -6.89 2.46 6.87
N VAL A 96 -7.78 1.46 6.99
CA VAL A 96 -8.06 0.52 5.91
C VAL A 96 -8.49 1.25 4.63
N ARG A 97 -9.39 2.23 4.71
CA ARG A 97 -9.83 3.04 3.56
C ARG A 97 -8.65 3.74 2.88
N LEU A 98 -7.70 4.26 3.68
CA LEU A 98 -6.50 4.91 3.17
C LEU A 98 -5.60 3.91 2.43
N GLU A 99 -5.38 2.74 2.99
CA GLU A 99 -4.59 1.68 2.38
C GLU A 99 -5.18 1.17 1.06
N LEU A 100 -6.50 0.92 1.03
CA LEU A 100 -7.19 0.47 -0.18
C LEU A 100 -7.17 1.52 -1.29
N GLN A 101 -7.20 2.81 -0.94
CA GLN A 101 -7.01 3.88 -1.92
C GLN A 101 -5.58 3.89 -2.46
N ALA A 102 -4.56 3.59 -1.65
CA ALA A 102 -3.19 3.45 -2.12
C ALA A 102 -3.05 2.25 -3.09
N ASP A 103 -3.71 1.12 -2.81
CA ASP A 103 -3.79 -0.01 -3.72
C ASP A 103 -4.48 0.35 -5.05
N TYR A 104 -5.57 1.11 -4.99
CA TYR A 104 -6.23 1.64 -6.18
C TYR A 104 -5.28 2.50 -7.04
N LEU A 105 -4.55 3.42 -6.39
CA LEU A 105 -3.59 4.30 -7.08
C LEU A 105 -2.43 3.49 -7.69
N ALA A 106 -1.98 2.44 -7.03
CA ALA A 106 -1.01 1.50 -7.60
C ALA A 106 -1.57 0.79 -8.85
N GLY A 107 -2.85 0.40 -8.83
CA GLY A 107 -3.54 -0.15 -9.99
C GLY A 107 -3.65 0.86 -11.13
N VAL A 108 -3.97 2.12 -10.85
CA VAL A 108 -4.00 3.20 -11.87
C VAL A 108 -2.61 3.38 -12.49
N TRP A 109 -1.55 3.37 -11.68
CA TRP A 109 -0.18 3.41 -12.19
C TRP A 109 0.11 2.22 -13.13
N ALA A 110 -0.26 1.01 -12.73
CA ALA A 110 -0.09 -0.19 -13.55
C ALA A 110 -0.85 -0.10 -14.88
N ASN A 111 -2.07 0.47 -14.89
CA ASN A 111 -2.83 0.74 -16.11
C ASN A 111 -2.04 1.60 -17.12
N HIS A 112 -1.45 2.69 -16.62
CA HIS A 112 -0.67 3.62 -17.46
C HIS A 112 0.72 3.12 -17.81
N SER A 113 1.17 2.03 -17.18
CA SER A 113 2.45 1.37 -17.43
C SER A 113 2.32 0.07 -18.25
N ARG A 114 1.16 -0.17 -18.89
CA ARG A 114 0.85 -1.43 -19.59
C ARG A 114 1.85 -1.81 -20.68
N GLU A 115 2.49 -0.84 -21.30
CA GLU A 115 3.52 -1.08 -22.34
C GLU A 115 4.79 -1.74 -21.79
N TYR A 116 5.01 -1.65 -20.46
CA TYR A 116 6.16 -2.25 -19.78
C TYR A 116 5.80 -3.55 -19.06
N LEU A 117 4.50 -3.94 -19.06
CA LEU A 117 4.07 -5.15 -18.37
C LEU A 117 4.37 -6.39 -19.19
N GLU A 118 4.92 -7.39 -18.53
CA GLU A 118 5.13 -8.71 -19.07
C GLU A 118 4.00 -9.68 -18.69
N LYS A 119 3.98 -10.83 -19.32
CA LYS A 119 3.00 -11.86 -19.00
C LYS A 119 3.26 -12.40 -17.58
N GLY A 120 2.30 -12.26 -16.70
CA GLY A 120 2.39 -12.74 -15.31
C GLY A 120 2.55 -11.62 -14.28
N ASP A 121 2.85 -10.39 -14.70
CA ASP A 121 3.09 -9.25 -13.79
C ASP A 121 1.88 -8.93 -12.92
N ILE A 122 0.69 -8.94 -13.51
CA ILE A 122 -0.54 -8.67 -12.74
C ILE A 122 -0.76 -9.75 -11.68
N GLU A 123 -0.50 -11.01 -12.00
CA GLU A 123 -0.58 -12.12 -11.05
C GLU A 123 0.49 -11.99 -9.95
N GLU A 124 1.64 -11.39 -10.24
CA GLU A 124 2.66 -11.08 -9.22
C GLU A 124 2.19 -10.02 -8.25
N ALA A 125 1.63 -8.91 -8.75
CA ALA A 125 1.03 -7.87 -7.92
C ALA A 125 -0.10 -8.45 -7.05
N MET A 126 -0.96 -9.29 -7.63
CA MET A 126 -2.06 -9.94 -6.91
C MET A 126 -1.56 -10.86 -5.80
N ARG A 127 -0.49 -11.64 -6.08
CA ARG A 127 0.16 -12.47 -5.04
C ARG A 127 0.74 -11.62 -3.92
N ALA A 128 1.38 -10.50 -4.25
CA ALA A 128 1.93 -9.57 -3.26
C ALA A 128 0.81 -8.98 -2.40
N ALA A 129 -0.22 -8.41 -3.02
CA ALA A 129 -1.36 -7.82 -2.32
C ALA A 129 -2.04 -8.85 -1.38
N ASN A 130 -2.23 -10.09 -1.86
CA ASN A 130 -2.78 -11.19 -1.05
C ASN A 130 -1.88 -11.54 0.14
N ALA A 131 -0.58 -11.57 -0.06
CA ALA A 131 0.36 -12.03 0.96
C ALA A 131 0.58 -11.01 2.10
N ILE A 132 0.33 -9.73 1.83
CA ILE A 132 0.51 -8.64 2.80
C ILE A 132 -0.83 -8.06 3.31
N GLY A 133 -1.96 -8.71 3.06
CA GLY A 133 -3.22 -8.40 3.73
C GLY A 133 -3.19 -8.73 5.21
N ASP A 134 -3.93 -7.99 6.02
CA ASP A 134 -3.95 -8.18 7.48
C ASP A 134 -4.41 -9.59 7.88
N ASP A 135 -5.36 -10.17 7.14
CA ASP A 135 -5.84 -11.55 7.34
C ASP A 135 -4.74 -12.59 7.12
N ALA A 136 -3.97 -12.45 6.03
CA ALA A 136 -2.87 -13.36 5.72
C ALA A 136 -1.73 -13.24 6.75
N ILE A 137 -1.38 -12.00 7.14
CA ILE A 137 -0.33 -11.74 8.14
C ILE A 137 -0.76 -12.26 9.51
N GLN A 138 -2.00 -12.01 9.94
CA GLN A 138 -2.51 -12.46 11.23
C GLN A 138 -2.64 -13.98 11.28
N GLN A 139 -3.17 -14.62 10.25
CA GLN A 139 -3.25 -16.08 10.16
C GLN A 139 -1.86 -16.72 10.30
N LYS A 140 -0.85 -16.14 9.65
CA LYS A 140 0.52 -16.65 9.68
C LYS A 140 1.21 -16.41 11.03
N SER A 141 1.01 -15.26 11.65
CA SER A 141 1.71 -14.86 12.88
C SER A 141 1.02 -15.31 14.17
N GLN A 142 -0.33 -15.37 14.16
CA GLN A 142 -1.14 -15.61 15.36
C GLN A 142 -2.06 -16.83 15.25
N GLY A 143 -2.16 -17.46 14.07
CA GLY A 143 -3.04 -18.60 13.80
C GLY A 143 -4.54 -18.26 13.80
N ARG A 144 -4.90 -16.99 13.87
CA ARG A 144 -6.30 -16.52 13.84
C ARG A 144 -6.42 -15.15 13.19
N VAL A 145 -7.56 -14.88 12.59
CA VAL A 145 -7.88 -13.59 11.96
C VAL A 145 -8.81 -12.78 12.87
N VAL A 146 -8.52 -11.49 13.03
CA VAL A 146 -9.27 -10.56 13.89
C VAL A 146 -9.64 -9.30 13.07
N PRO A 147 -10.75 -9.33 12.28
CA PRO A 147 -11.04 -8.28 11.28
C PRO A 147 -11.16 -6.87 11.85
N HIS A 148 -11.70 -6.69 13.07
CA HIS A 148 -11.83 -5.37 13.69
C HIS A 148 -10.48 -4.72 14.08
N SER A 149 -9.38 -5.48 14.05
CA SER A 149 -8.03 -4.97 14.30
C SER A 149 -7.26 -4.65 13.01
N PHE A 150 -7.88 -4.82 11.84
CA PHE A 150 -7.24 -4.50 10.57
C PHE A 150 -6.91 -3.03 10.46
N THR A 151 -5.74 -2.74 9.92
CA THR A 151 -5.25 -1.39 9.63
C THR A 151 -4.88 -1.20 8.18
N HIS A 152 -4.67 -2.30 7.42
CA HIS A 152 -4.31 -2.30 6.00
C HIS A 152 -5.39 -2.94 5.11
N GLY A 153 -6.36 -3.64 5.71
CA GLY A 153 -7.41 -4.36 5.00
C GLY A 153 -7.09 -5.82 4.72
N SER A 154 -8.11 -6.57 4.32
CA SER A 154 -7.95 -7.97 3.95
C SER A 154 -7.25 -8.13 2.60
N SER A 155 -6.69 -9.32 2.38
CA SER A 155 -6.12 -9.72 1.10
C SER A 155 -7.10 -9.50 -0.05
N GLU A 156 -8.36 -9.88 0.12
CA GLU A 156 -9.40 -9.72 -0.88
C GLU A 156 -9.69 -8.26 -1.19
N GLN A 157 -9.82 -7.41 -0.17
CA GLN A 157 -10.04 -5.98 -0.34
C GLN A 157 -8.89 -5.33 -1.10
N ARG A 158 -7.64 -5.61 -0.72
CA ARG A 158 -6.44 -5.06 -1.37
C ARG A 158 -6.37 -5.44 -2.85
N MET A 159 -6.56 -6.72 -3.17
CA MET A 159 -6.60 -7.20 -4.55
C MET A 159 -7.72 -6.53 -5.35
N ARG A 160 -8.93 -6.44 -4.77
CA ARG A 160 -10.09 -5.82 -5.41
C ARG A 160 -9.83 -4.36 -5.78
N TRP A 161 -9.28 -3.57 -4.88
CA TRP A 161 -9.03 -2.15 -5.13
C TRP A 161 -7.88 -1.93 -6.11
N PHE A 162 -6.82 -2.72 -6.05
CA PHE A 162 -5.78 -2.70 -7.09
C PHE A 162 -6.37 -2.98 -8.47
N MET A 163 -7.18 -4.04 -8.61
CA MET A 163 -7.80 -4.38 -9.89
C MET A 163 -8.75 -3.30 -10.40
N LYS A 164 -9.56 -2.69 -9.53
CA LYS A 164 -10.40 -1.54 -9.91
C LYS A 164 -9.55 -0.39 -10.49
N GLY A 165 -8.41 -0.08 -9.89
CA GLY A 165 -7.48 0.91 -10.40
C GLY A 165 -6.89 0.54 -11.75
N LEU A 166 -6.43 -0.71 -11.89
CA LEU A 166 -5.87 -1.26 -13.13
C LEU A 166 -6.89 -1.24 -14.27
N GLU A 167 -8.15 -1.54 -14.01
CA GLU A 167 -9.20 -1.55 -15.02
C GLU A 167 -9.62 -0.14 -15.43
N SER A 168 -9.77 0.76 -14.47
CA SER A 168 -10.27 2.11 -14.71
C SER A 168 -9.21 3.05 -15.32
N GLY A 169 -7.96 2.98 -14.85
CA GLY A 169 -6.90 3.92 -15.19
C GLY A 169 -7.18 5.37 -14.80
N ARG A 170 -8.20 5.64 -14.00
CA ARG A 170 -8.70 6.98 -13.65
C ARG A 170 -8.44 7.27 -12.18
N LEU A 171 -8.08 8.53 -11.85
CA LEU A 171 -7.84 8.91 -10.44
C LEU A 171 -9.16 9.09 -9.66
N ASP A 172 -10.23 9.47 -10.31
CA ASP A 172 -11.52 9.79 -9.67
C ASP A 172 -12.35 8.56 -9.24
N GLY A 173 -11.97 7.36 -9.66
CA GLY A 173 -12.60 6.10 -9.23
C GLY A 173 -12.11 5.55 -7.88
N GLY A 174 -11.11 6.19 -7.27
CA GLY A 174 -10.46 5.73 -6.04
C GLY A 174 -11.07 6.25 -4.74
N ASP A 175 -12.37 6.56 -4.73
CA ASP A 175 -13.04 6.98 -3.50
C ASP A 175 -13.39 5.77 -2.63
N THR A 176 -12.51 5.50 -1.66
CA THR A 176 -12.71 4.48 -0.62
C THR A 176 -13.39 5.03 0.63
N PHE A 177 -13.70 6.33 0.67
CA PHE A 177 -14.20 7.01 1.87
C PHE A 177 -15.71 7.21 1.88
N SER A 178 -16.37 7.23 0.73
CA SER A 178 -17.82 7.19 0.60
C SER A 178 -18.35 5.75 0.62
N GLY A 179 -19.59 5.58 1.06
CA GLY A 179 -20.21 4.26 1.18
C GLY A 179 -19.91 3.54 2.49
N SER A 180 -20.52 2.35 2.64
CA SER A 180 -20.34 1.51 3.83
C SER A 180 -18.93 0.89 3.89
N TYR A 181 -18.44 0.63 5.10
CA TYR A 181 -17.16 -0.05 5.29
C TYR A 181 -17.24 -1.52 4.84
N GLU A 182 -18.41 -2.11 4.96
CA GLU A 182 -18.69 -3.51 4.59
C GLU A 182 -18.66 -3.74 3.06
N ASP A 183 -18.76 -2.66 2.27
CA ASP A 183 -18.76 -2.72 0.79
C ASP A 183 -17.33 -2.58 0.17
N LEU A 184 -16.31 -2.39 0.99
CA LEU A 184 -14.92 -2.18 0.54
C LEU A 184 -14.26 -3.42 -0.04
#